data_c32affcacacd13b878080b215340e13e
#
_entry.id   c32affcacacd13b878080b215340e13e
#
_cell.length_a   1.000
_cell.length_b   1.000
_cell.length_c   1.000
_cell.angle_alpha   90.00
_cell.angle_beta   90.00
_cell.angle_gamma   90.00
#
_symmetry.space_group_name_H-M   'P 1'
#
loop_
_entity.id
_entity.type
_entity.pdbx_description
1 polymer ?
#
loop_
_entity_poly.entity_id
_entity_poly.type
_entity_poly.pdbx_seq_one_letter_code
_entity_poly.pdbx_strand_id
1 'polypeptide(L)'
;LNPLFNVPLNWHQKEAIEMSILVNKDTRIIVQGITGGQGAFHTEQMINYGANVVAGVVPGKGGLDFNGIPIYDTVDSAMDENDANASVVFVPPAFAADALFEAFDTSLELVVAITEGIPSHDMMKVNFSIPPHARLLGPNCPGILTPGETKLGILPGDIFTPGPVGLVSRSGTLTYQVASNLTNSNLGQTTVIGIGGDPIIGTNFIDCLELFEADPDTKVVVMCGEIGGEDEEQAADFIKENMTTPVVGFIAGRTAPPGKRMGHAGAIVSGTGTGTAQSKIKALEDAGVSVGQTPSEVTDHVKKFL
;
A
#
# COMPACT_ATOMS: atom_id res chain seq x y z
N LEU A 1 -30.07 10.24 5.75
CA LEU A 1 -29.91 10.26 4.32
C LEU A 1 -29.10 11.51 3.94
N ASN A 2 -27.79 11.40 3.88
CA ASN A 2 -26.91 12.52 3.56
C ASN A 2 -26.27 12.23 2.17
N PRO A 3 -26.52 13.06 1.12
CA PRO A 3 -26.14 12.76 -0.26
C PRO A 3 -24.71 13.22 -0.63
N LEU A 4 -23.77 13.22 0.32
CA LEU A 4 -22.42 13.79 0.10
C LEU A 4 -21.30 12.75 -0.13
N PHE A 5 -21.61 11.46 -0.29
CA PHE A 5 -20.58 10.41 -0.46
C PHE A 5 -20.60 9.68 -1.81
N ASN A 6 -21.18 10.27 -2.85
CA ASN A 6 -21.09 9.73 -4.22
C ASN A 6 -20.57 10.81 -5.16
N VAL A 7 -19.28 11.09 -5.11
CA VAL A 7 -18.57 11.65 -6.26
C VAL A 7 -17.84 10.47 -6.92
N PRO A 8 -18.29 10.00 -8.10
CA PRO A 8 -17.52 9.01 -8.83
C PRO A 8 -16.22 9.68 -9.26
N LEU A 9 -15.09 9.23 -8.72
CA LEU A 9 -13.77 9.60 -9.17
C LEU A 9 -13.59 9.07 -10.60
N ASN A 10 -13.69 9.98 -11.56
CA ASN A 10 -13.62 9.68 -12.99
C ASN A 10 -12.15 9.53 -13.41
N TRP A 11 -11.50 8.44 -12.98
CA TRP A 11 -10.11 8.09 -13.32
C TRP A 11 -9.97 7.47 -14.74
N HIS A 12 -11.10 7.28 -15.45
CA HIS A 12 -11.13 6.61 -16.77
C HIS A 12 -10.65 7.44 -17.96
N GLN A 13 -10.04 8.60 -17.76
CA GLN A 13 -9.58 9.48 -18.86
C GLN A 13 -8.10 9.85 -18.80
N LYS A 14 -7.23 9.02 -18.24
CA LYS A 14 -5.82 9.05 -18.64
C LYS A 14 -5.58 7.89 -19.60
N GLU A 15 -5.03 8.20 -20.76
CA GLU A 15 -4.65 7.28 -21.82
C GLU A 15 -3.90 6.07 -21.24
N ALA A 16 -4.20 4.89 -21.78
CA ALA A 16 -3.55 3.62 -21.43
C ALA A 16 -2.02 3.79 -21.56
N ILE A 17 -1.36 4.04 -20.44
CA ILE A 17 0.09 4.08 -20.33
C ILE A 17 0.53 3.08 -19.29
N GLU A 18 1.17 2.02 -19.82
CA GLU A 18 2.15 1.12 -19.20
C GLU A 18 1.81 0.40 -17.87
N MET A 19 1.61 -0.84 -18.04
CA MET A 19 1.92 -2.13 -17.39
C MET A 19 2.32 -2.16 -15.90
N SER A 20 1.88 -1.24 -15.04
CA SER A 20 1.92 -1.40 -13.59
C SER A 20 0.98 -0.41 -12.91
N ILE A 21 0.38 -0.83 -11.79
CA ILE A 21 -0.52 0.06 -11.05
C ILE A 21 0.27 0.95 -10.10
N LEU A 22 -0.02 2.26 -10.10
CA LEU A 22 0.49 3.32 -9.23
C LEU A 22 1.96 3.69 -9.39
N VAL A 23 2.88 2.74 -9.64
CA VAL A 23 4.32 3.02 -9.74
C VAL A 23 4.98 2.17 -10.83
N ASN A 24 5.94 2.76 -11.54
CA ASN A 24 6.72 2.13 -12.59
C ASN A 24 8.17 2.68 -12.62
N LYS A 25 8.96 2.26 -13.61
CA LYS A 25 10.36 2.72 -13.81
C LYS A 25 10.51 4.24 -13.96
N ASP A 26 9.43 4.94 -14.39
CA ASP A 26 9.46 6.39 -14.62
C ASP A 26 8.99 7.18 -13.38
N THR A 27 8.62 6.49 -12.29
CA THR A 27 8.23 7.13 -11.02
C THR A 27 9.42 7.88 -10.42
N ARG A 28 9.26 9.19 -10.18
CA ARG A 28 10.27 10.10 -9.64
C ARG A 28 9.92 10.46 -8.20
N ILE A 29 10.82 10.11 -7.28
CA ILE A 29 10.51 9.99 -5.85
C ILE A 29 11.18 11.10 -5.05
N ILE A 30 10.41 11.80 -4.21
CA ILE A 30 10.89 12.62 -3.10
C ILE A 30 10.88 11.77 -1.82
N VAL A 31 11.96 11.83 -1.03
CA VAL A 31 12.04 11.16 0.28
C VAL A 31 11.97 12.18 1.39
N GLN A 32 10.86 12.24 2.12
CA GLN A 32 10.73 13.06 3.32
C GLN A 32 11.35 12.35 4.52
N GLY A 33 12.29 13.02 5.20
CA GLY A 33 13.05 12.43 6.29
C GLY A 33 14.28 11.62 5.86
N ILE A 34 14.84 11.88 4.65
CA ILE A 34 15.93 11.14 4.01
C ILE A 34 17.18 10.99 4.91
N THR A 35 17.49 11.93 5.80
CA THR A 35 18.66 11.89 6.68
C THR A 35 18.42 11.16 7.99
N GLY A 36 17.18 10.74 8.28
CA GLY A 36 16.87 9.91 9.45
C GLY A 36 17.41 8.47 9.26
N GLY A 37 17.68 7.76 10.36
CA GLY A 37 18.27 6.41 10.27
C GLY A 37 17.48 5.46 9.36
N GLN A 38 16.16 5.42 9.47
CA GLN A 38 15.30 4.60 8.59
C GLN A 38 15.22 5.21 7.18
N GLY A 39 15.04 6.53 7.07
CA GLY A 39 14.97 7.22 5.78
C GLY A 39 16.24 6.99 4.96
N ALA A 40 17.42 7.18 5.55
CA ALA A 40 18.71 6.97 4.90
C ALA A 40 18.88 5.52 4.41
N PHE A 41 18.68 4.55 5.31
CA PHE A 41 18.83 3.13 5.01
C PHE A 41 17.88 2.68 3.87
N HIS A 42 16.60 3.01 3.98
CA HIS A 42 15.63 2.58 2.97
C HIS A 42 15.75 3.34 1.65
N THR A 43 16.23 4.59 1.67
CA THR A 43 16.57 5.32 0.44
C THR A 43 17.68 4.60 -0.33
N GLU A 44 18.75 4.19 0.35
CA GLU A 44 19.82 3.39 -0.29
C GLU A 44 19.28 2.08 -0.87
N GLN A 45 18.37 1.39 -0.14
CA GLN A 45 17.74 0.16 -0.64
C GLN A 45 16.81 0.42 -1.84
N MET A 46 16.11 1.55 -1.89
CA MET A 46 15.30 1.94 -3.05
C MET A 46 16.17 2.21 -4.27
N ILE A 47 17.24 2.99 -4.12
CA ILE A 47 18.19 3.29 -5.20
C ILE A 47 18.87 2.02 -5.71
N ASN A 48 19.33 1.15 -4.82
CA ASN A 48 19.97 -0.12 -5.18
C ASN A 48 18.99 -1.05 -5.94
N TYR A 49 17.70 -0.92 -5.72
CA TYR A 49 16.67 -1.65 -6.45
C TYR A 49 16.36 -1.05 -7.83
N GLY A 50 16.76 0.18 -8.10
CA GLY A 50 16.52 0.89 -9.35
C GLY A 50 15.49 2.02 -9.25
N ALA A 51 15.01 2.36 -8.06
CA ALA A 51 14.09 3.46 -7.86
C ALA A 51 14.75 4.81 -8.15
N ASN A 52 14.04 5.69 -8.85
CA ASN A 52 14.52 7.01 -9.23
C ASN A 52 14.22 8.05 -8.13
N VAL A 53 15.08 8.11 -7.12
CA VAL A 53 15.00 9.11 -6.05
C VAL A 53 15.65 10.40 -6.53
N VAL A 54 14.87 11.47 -6.68
CA VAL A 54 15.30 12.74 -7.27
C VAL A 54 15.60 13.83 -6.24
N ALA A 55 15.00 13.76 -5.06
CA ALA A 55 15.20 14.73 -3.99
C ALA A 55 14.95 14.14 -2.60
N GLY A 56 15.59 14.72 -1.59
CA GLY A 56 15.26 14.53 -0.18
C GLY A 56 14.67 15.79 0.42
N VAL A 57 13.78 15.64 1.42
CA VAL A 57 13.22 16.77 2.17
C VAL A 57 13.48 16.59 3.65
N VAL A 58 14.15 17.58 4.25
CA VAL A 58 14.40 17.66 5.70
C VAL A 58 14.48 19.11 6.11
N PRO A 59 13.52 19.65 6.90
CA PRO A 59 13.53 21.03 7.36
C PRO A 59 14.85 21.40 8.06
N GLY A 60 15.46 22.52 7.67
CA GLY A 60 16.72 23.02 8.19
C GLY A 60 17.97 22.35 7.61
N LYS A 61 17.83 21.49 6.57
CA LYS A 61 18.94 20.84 5.88
C LYS A 61 19.00 21.12 4.37
N GLY A 62 18.20 22.07 3.89
CA GLY A 62 18.24 22.52 2.50
C GLY A 62 19.64 22.92 2.06
N GLY A 63 20.01 22.55 0.85
CA GLY A 63 21.35 22.79 0.28
C GLY A 63 22.41 21.74 0.66
N LEU A 64 22.07 20.75 1.50
CA LEU A 64 22.92 19.57 1.72
C LEU A 64 22.66 18.51 0.66
N ASP A 65 23.45 17.45 0.72
CA ASP A 65 23.43 16.32 -0.22
C ASP A 65 23.36 14.99 0.55
N PHE A 66 22.65 14.02 -0.01
CA PHE A 66 22.62 12.63 0.44
C PHE A 66 22.99 11.70 -0.73
N ASN A 67 24.26 11.27 -0.77
CA ASN A 67 24.79 10.36 -1.81
C ASN A 67 24.51 10.85 -3.26
N GLY A 68 24.63 12.16 -3.51
CA GLY A 68 24.36 12.80 -4.79
C GLY A 68 22.92 13.25 -4.99
N ILE A 69 22.03 13.06 -4.00
CA ILE A 69 20.64 13.49 -4.03
C ILE A 69 20.54 14.82 -3.28
N PRO A 70 20.05 15.90 -3.90
CA PRO A 70 19.89 17.19 -3.25
C PRO A 70 18.84 17.13 -2.14
N ILE A 71 19.07 17.85 -1.05
CA ILE A 71 18.14 17.98 0.06
C ILE A 71 17.54 19.40 0.07
N TYR A 72 16.25 19.46 0.26
CA TYR A 72 15.45 20.70 0.35
C TYR A 72 14.81 20.82 1.75
N ASP A 73 14.46 22.06 2.11
CA ASP A 73 13.76 22.31 3.36
C ASP A 73 12.26 21.96 3.29
N THR A 74 11.68 22.03 2.11
CA THR A 74 10.25 21.80 1.87
C THR A 74 10.00 20.93 0.62
N VAL A 75 8.83 20.28 0.57
CA VAL A 75 8.39 19.53 -0.62
C VAL A 75 8.19 20.45 -1.80
N ASP A 76 7.61 21.64 -1.59
CA ASP A 76 7.39 22.67 -2.62
C ASP A 76 8.72 23.05 -3.30
N SER A 77 9.75 23.39 -2.50
CA SER A 77 11.08 23.71 -3.05
C SER A 77 11.72 22.52 -3.80
N ALA A 78 11.46 21.28 -3.36
CA ALA A 78 11.93 20.10 -4.06
C ALA A 78 11.19 19.92 -5.40
N MET A 79 9.89 20.20 -5.45
CA MET A 79 9.07 20.12 -6.66
C MET A 79 9.45 21.17 -7.69
N ASP A 80 9.82 22.39 -7.27
CA ASP A 80 10.24 23.47 -8.17
C ASP A 80 11.45 23.11 -9.03
N GLU A 81 12.35 22.29 -8.50
CA GLU A 81 13.61 21.91 -9.17
C GLU A 81 13.60 20.48 -9.72
N ASN A 82 12.61 19.67 -9.31
CA ASN A 82 12.53 18.27 -9.70
C ASN A 82 11.09 17.92 -10.11
N ASP A 83 10.95 17.32 -11.26
CA ASP A 83 9.66 16.83 -11.76
C ASP A 83 9.29 15.49 -11.07
N ALA A 84 8.94 15.53 -9.78
CA ALA A 84 8.56 14.36 -9.02
C ALA A 84 7.06 14.11 -9.09
N ASN A 85 6.64 12.83 -9.03
CA ASN A 85 5.23 12.44 -9.01
C ASN A 85 4.87 11.57 -7.79
N ALA A 86 5.86 11.15 -7.02
CA ALA A 86 5.63 10.38 -5.79
C ALA A 86 6.49 10.86 -4.62
N SER A 87 5.97 10.69 -3.40
CA SER A 87 6.73 10.90 -2.16
C SER A 87 6.64 9.70 -1.23
N VAL A 88 7.72 9.41 -0.52
CA VAL A 88 7.73 8.45 0.59
C VAL A 88 8.13 9.14 1.89
N VAL A 89 7.37 8.88 2.97
CA VAL A 89 7.45 9.59 4.24
C VAL A 89 8.03 8.69 5.32
N PHE A 90 9.24 9.05 5.80
CA PHE A 90 9.94 8.44 6.94
C PHE A 90 10.02 9.40 8.13
N VAL A 91 9.12 10.37 8.19
CA VAL A 91 9.07 11.39 9.25
C VAL A 91 8.52 10.78 10.54
N PRO A 92 9.06 11.11 11.73
CA PRO A 92 8.53 10.60 13.00
C PRO A 92 7.05 10.90 13.22
N PRO A 93 6.28 10.06 13.96
CA PRO A 93 4.83 10.15 14.08
C PRO A 93 4.28 11.53 14.48
N ALA A 94 5.00 12.25 15.36
CA ALA A 94 4.60 13.57 15.83
C ALA A 94 4.58 14.66 14.75
N PHE A 95 5.28 14.44 13.64
CA PHE A 95 5.44 15.40 12.54
C PHE A 95 4.93 14.83 11.19
N ALA A 96 4.49 13.56 11.18
CA ALA A 96 4.14 12.89 9.93
C ALA A 96 2.88 13.48 9.30
N ALA A 97 1.89 13.90 10.08
CA ALA A 97 0.70 14.53 9.53
C ALA A 97 1.03 15.85 8.81
N ASP A 98 1.91 16.69 9.37
CA ASP A 98 2.36 17.92 8.73
C ASP A 98 3.10 17.63 7.41
N ALA A 99 3.96 16.59 7.40
CA ALA A 99 4.66 16.15 6.20
C ALA A 99 3.70 15.64 5.11
N LEU A 100 2.58 15.00 5.50
CA LEU A 100 1.55 14.56 4.57
C LEU A 100 0.75 15.74 4.00
N PHE A 101 0.37 16.72 4.83
CA PHE A 101 -0.28 17.94 4.35
C PHE A 101 0.61 18.69 3.36
N GLU A 102 1.88 18.87 3.70
CA GLU A 102 2.85 19.52 2.81
C GLU A 102 2.96 18.81 1.46
N ALA A 103 2.99 17.47 1.45
CA ALA A 103 3.01 16.71 0.20
C ALA A 103 1.73 16.90 -0.62
N PHE A 104 0.55 16.95 0.03
CA PHE A 104 -0.74 17.14 -0.67
C PHE A 104 -1.00 18.57 -1.14
N ASP A 105 -0.28 19.55 -0.64
CA ASP A 105 -0.32 20.92 -1.14
C ASP A 105 0.42 21.09 -2.48
N THR A 106 1.05 20.01 -2.98
CA THR A 106 1.77 19.99 -4.26
C THR A 106 1.03 19.15 -5.32
N SER A 107 1.64 18.98 -6.50
CA SER A 107 1.11 18.15 -7.59
C SER A 107 1.49 16.67 -7.51
N LEU A 108 2.00 16.18 -6.37
CA LEU A 108 2.31 14.76 -6.18
C LEU A 108 1.06 13.87 -6.35
N GLU A 109 1.21 12.81 -7.12
CA GLU A 109 0.12 11.88 -7.44
C GLU A 109 0.02 10.72 -6.42
N LEU A 110 1.15 10.34 -5.82
CA LEU A 110 1.23 9.27 -4.82
C LEU A 110 2.07 9.68 -3.61
N VAL A 111 1.51 9.53 -2.41
CA VAL A 111 2.23 9.70 -1.15
C VAL A 111 2.18 8.40 -0.37
N VAL A 112 3.36 7.87 0.01
CA VAL A 112 3.50 6.61 0.76
C VAL A 112 3.94 6.91 2.18
N ALA A 113 3.07 6.68 3.16
CA ALA A 113 3.36 6.91 4.58
C ALA A 113 3.82 5.63 5.27
N ILE A 114 5.13 5.50 5.50
CA ILE A 114 5.70 4.33 6.19
C ILE A 114 5.47 4.41 7.70
N THR A 115 5.39 5.61 8.22
CA THR A 115 5.34 5.91 9.65
C THR A 115 4.19 5.19 10.36
N GLU A 116 4.52 4.48 11.43
CA GLU A 116 3.58 3.90 12.39
C GLU A 116 3.34 4.88 13.54
N GLY A 117 2.12 4.88 14.11
CA GLY A 117 1.79 5.62 15.32
C GLY A 117 1.34 7.07 15.08
N ILE A 118 0.95 7.42 13.87
CA ILE A 118 0.27 8.71 13.61
C ILE A 118 -1.10 8.65 14.30
N PRO A 119 -1.47 9.68 15.10
CA PRO A 119 -2.77 9.68 15.78
C PRO A 119 -3.94 9.58 14.80
N SER A 120 -4.93 8.73 15.09
CA SER A 120 -6.10 8.53 14.23
C SER A 120 -6.84 9.84 13.92
N HIS A 121 -6.92 10.76 14.88
CA HIS A 121 -7.54 12.07 14.66
C HIS A 121 -6.79 12.93 13.63
N ASP A 122 -5.47 12.83 13.57
CA ASP A 122 -4.68 13.55 12.58
C ASP A 122 -4.82 12.87 11.22
N MET A 123 -4.86 11.53 11.16
CA MET A 123 -5.14 10.81 9.93
C MET A 123 -6.53 11.08 9.35
N MET A 124 -7.54 11.33 10.20
CA MET A 124 -8.86 11.78 9.71
C MET A 124 -8.76 13.12 8.98
N LYS A 125 -7.98 14.07 9.50
CA LYS A 125 -7.76 15.37 8.86
C LYS A 125 -6.98 15.20 7.56
N VAL A 126 -5.92 14.39 7.59
CA VAL A 126 -5.11 14.09 6.40
C VAL A 126 -5.99 13.50 5.30
N ASN A 127 -6.78 12.47 5.58
CA ASN A 127 -7.65 11.85 4.59
C ASN A 127 -8.68 12.84 3.99
N PHE A 128 -9.17 13.77 4.81
CA PHE A 128 -10.07 14.82 4.32
C PHE A 128 -9.39 15.82 3.39
N SER A 129 -8.07 16.00 3.50
CA SER A 129 -7.28 16.94 2.70
C SER A 129 -6.68 16.33 1.44
N ILE A 130 -6.76 15.02 1.23
CA ILE A 130 -6.22 14.38 0.03
C ILE A 130 -6.89 14.98 -1.22
N PRO A 131 -6.13 15.60 -2.12
CA PRO A 131 -6.73 16.20 -3.31
C PRO A 131 -7.13 15.09 -4.31
N PRO A 132 -8.10 15.39 -5.22
CA PRO A 132 -8.61 14.37 -6.15
C PRO A 132 -7.57 13.77 -7.10
N HIS A 133 -6.43 14.43 -7.31
CA HIS A 133 -5.35 13.94 -8.17
C HIS A 133 -4.33 13.06 -7.44
N ALA A 134 -4.38 13.01 -6.10
CA ALA A 134 -3.42 12.30 -5.28
C ALA A 134 -4.02 11.09 -4.56
N ARG A 135 -3.15 10.17 -4.18
CA ARG A 135 -3.48 8.98 -3.39
C ARG A 135 -2.51 8.86 -2.21
N LEU A 136 -3.04 8.46 -1.06
CA LEU A 136 -2.24 8.11 0.12
C LEU A 136 -2.18 6.59 0.27
N LEU A 137 -0.99 6.01 0.35
CA LEU A 137 -0.77 4.63 0.75
C LEU A 137 -0.25 4.60 2.19
N GLY A 138 -0.86 3.82 3.05
CA GLY A 138 -0.60 3.83 4.50
C GLY A 138 -1.55 4.76 5.27
N PRO A 139 -1.21 5.13 6.51
CA PRO A 139 0.09 4.97 7.20
C PRO A 139 0.35 3.53 7.68
N ASN A 140 1.49 3.35 8.38
CA ASN A 140 1.91 2.06 8.92
C ASN A 140 1.92 0.96 7.86
N CYS A 141 2.52 1.24 6.72
CA CYS A 141 2.57 0.34 5.57
C CYS A 141 4.02 0.05 5.15
N PRO A 142 4.27 -1.08 4.46
CA PRO A 142 5.60 -1.37 3.93
C PRO A 142 5.87 -0.65 2.59
N GLY A 143 4.87 0.00 2.00
CA GLY A 143 4.96 0.67 0.72
C GLY A 143 4.48 -0.15 -0.45
N ILE A 144 5.01 0.13 -1.63
CA ILE A 144 4.62 -0.45 -2.92
C ILE A 144 5.87 -0.84 -3.73
N LEU A 145 5.73 -1.90 -4.53
CA LEU A 145 6.81 -2.39 -5.39
C LEU A 145 6.24 -2.99 -6.67
N THR A 146 6.80 -2.58 -7.81
CA THR A 146 6.63 -3.23 -9.12
C THR A 146 7.90 -4.02 -9.42
N PRO A 147 7.84 -5.37 -9.41
CA PRO A 147 9.03 -6.20 -9.56
C PRO A 147 9.79 -5.93 -10.86
N GLY A 148 11.11 -5.70 -10.73
CA GLY A 148 11.99 -5.39 -11.86
C GLY A 148 11.96 -3.93 -12.33
N GLU A 149 11.11 -3.09 -11.75
CA GLU A 149 10.98 -1.69 -12.15
C GLU A 149 11.35 -0.70 -11.01
N THR A 150 10.55 -0.69 -9.94
CA THR A 150 10.74 0.30 -8.87
C THR A 150 10.16 -0.16 -7.54
N LYS A 151 10.56 0.51 -6.46
CA LYS A 151 9.95 0.35 -5.14
C LYS A 151 9.94 1.66 -4.36
N LEU A 152 8.86 1.89 -3.63
CA LEU A 152 8.72 2.99 -2.68
C LEU A 152 8.41 2.43 -1.31
N GLY A 153 9.34 2.56 -0.37
CA GLY A 153 9.19 2.09 1.00
C GLY A 153 10.18 0.99 1.39
N ILE A 154 9.73 0.09 2.25
CA ILE A 154 10.59 -0.85 2.99
C ILE A 154 10.52 -2.30 2.50
N LEU A 155 9.72 -2.60 1.47
CA LEU A 155 9.62 -3.94 0.88
C LEU A 155 11.01 -4.46 0.48
N PRO A 156 11.43 -5.69 0.89
CA PRO A 156 12.71 -6.27 0.48
C PRO A 156 12.64 -6.70 -0.99
N GLY A 157 13.45 -6.04 -1.86
CA GLY A 157 13.33 -6.22 -3.32
C GLY A 157 13.68 -7.61 -3.84
N ASP A 158 14.50 -8.36 -3.12
CA ASP A 158 15.07 -9.65 -3.52
C ASP A 158 14.08 -10.84 -3.49
N ILE A 159 12.95 -10.69 -2.81
CA ILE A 159 11.93 -11.75 -2.72
C ILE A 159 10.84 -11.65 -3.77
N PHE A 160 10.84 -10.60 -4.59
CA PHE A 160 9.82 -10.35 -5.61
C PHE A 160 10.39 -10.54 -7.02
N THR A 161 9.62 -11.16 -7.90
CA THR A 161 9.98 -11.34 -9.32
C THR A 161 8.79 -10.94 -10.20
N PRO A 162 9.03 -10.44 -11.42
CA PRO A 162 7.93 -10.15 -12.34
C PRO A 162 7.07 -11.38 -12.64
N GLY A 163 5.76 -11.20 -12.71
CA GLY A 163 4.82 -12.28 -13.00
C GLY A 163 3.36 -11.82 -12.90
N PRO A 164 2.38 -12.73 -12.98
CA PRO A 164 0.98 -12.39 -13.21
C PRO A 164 0.14 -12.15 -11.96
N VAL A 165 0.73 -12.09 -10.76
CA VAL A 165 -0.02 -12.03 -9.49
C VAL A 165 -0.02 -10.63 -8.91
N GLY A 166 -1.18 -9.99 -8.79
CA GLY A 166 -1.35 -8.81 -7.95
C GLY A 166 -1.34 -9.19 -6.46
N LEU A 167 -0.70 -8.42 -5.60
CA LEU A 167 -0.66 -8.69 -4.16
C LEU A 167 -1.00 -7.44 -3.35
N VAL A 168 -2.07 -7.50 -2.57
CA VAL A 168 -2.44 -6.45 -1.62
C VAL A 168 -2.53 -7.01 -0.20
N SER A 169 -1.95 -6.28 0.78
CA SER A 169 -1.85 -6.77 2.15
C SER A 169 -1.86 -5.65 3.19
N ARG A 170 -2.48 -5.90 4.35
CA ARG A 170 -2.34 -5.03 5.52
C ARG A 170 -1.00 -5.19 6.23
N SER A 171 -0.42 -6.39 6.18
CA SER A 171 0.76 -6.76 6.98
C SER A 171 2.01 -6.87 6.12
N GLY A 172 3.08 -6.16 6.48
CA GLY A 172 4.39 -6.30 5.85
C GLY A 172 4.92 -7.74 5.93
N THR A 173 4.91 -8.35 7.11
CA THR A 173 5.43 -9.71 7.33
C THR A 173 4.69 -10.77 6.50
N LEU A 174 3.36 -10.68 6.43
CA LEU A 174 2.57 -11.60 5.60
C LEU A 174 2.83 -11.39 4.11
N THR A 175 2.97 -10.14 3.69
CA THR A 175 3.38 -9.80 2.31
C THR A 175 4.65 -10.53 1.94
N TYR A 176 5.69 -10.47 2.79
CA TYR A 176 6.97 -11.12 2.52
C TYR A 176 6.85 -12.64 2.42
N GLN A 177 6.11 -13.25 3.31
CA GLN A 177 5.94 -14.71 3.34
C GLN A 177 5.15 -15.21 2.13
N VAL A 178 4.05 -14.57 1.79
CA VAL A 178 3.22 -14.94 0.64
C VAL A 178 3.98 -14.72 -0.67
N ALA A 179 4.61 -13.56 -0.84
CA ALA A 179 5.39 -13.26 -2.04
C ALA A 179 6.57 -14.22 -2.22
N SER A 180 7.29 -14.54 -1.16
CA SER A 180 8.38 -15.54 -1.20
C SER A 180 7.89 -16.92 -1.64
N ASN A 181 6.72 -17.37 -1.13
CA ASN A 181 6.12 -18.64 -1.55
C ASN A 181 5.72 -18.64 -3.03
N LEU A 182 5.13 -17.54 -3.51
CA LEU A 182 4.78 -17.35 -4.92
C LEU A 182 6.03 -17.39 -5.79
N THR A 183 7.03 -16.57 -5.48
CA THR A 183 8.29 -16.48 -6.22
C THR A 183 9.03 -17.80 -6.27
N ASN A 184 9.13 -18.53 -5.15
CA ASN A 184 9.73 -19.86 -5.09
C ASN A 184 8.94 -20.93 -5.89
N SER A 185 7.70 -20.63 -6.23
CA SER A 185 6.87 -21.46 -7.11
C SER A 185 6.85 -20.99 -8.56
N ASN A 186 7.75 -20.09 -8.95
CA ASN A 186 7.82 -19.41 -10.25
C ASN A 186 6.54 -18.62 -10.60
N LEU A 187 5.85 -18.13 -9.59
CA LEU A 187 4.71 -17.23 -9.71
C LEU A 187 5.19 -15.85 -9.21
N GLY A 188 5.51 -14.98 -10.14
CA GLY A 188 5.93 -13.61 -9.82
C GLY A 188 4.73 -12.68 -9.64
N GLN A 189 5.01 -11.41 -9.35
CA GLN A 189 4.00 -10.41 -9.08
C GLN A 189 3.98 -9.31 -10.15
N THR A 190 2.78 -8.76 -10.45
CA THR A 190 2.64 -7.53 -11.24
C THR A 190 2.96 -6.32 -10.38
N THR A 191 2.26 -6.17 -9.28
CA THR A 191 2.50 -5.13 -8.27
C THR A 191 2.21 -5.68 -6.88
N VAL A 192 2.97 -5.21 -5.89
CA VAL A 192 2.81 -5.55 -4.48
C VAL A 192 2.50 -4.29 -3.69
N ILE A 193 1.35 -4.26 -3.03
CA ILE A 193 0.86 -3.11 -2.28
C ILE A 193 0.65 -3.48 -0.82
N GLY A 194 1.34 -2.77 0.07
CA GLY A 194 1.03 -2.80 1.50
C GLY A 194 0.15 -1.60 1.86
N ILE A 195 -1.10 -1.83 2.23
CA ILE A 195 -2.05 -0.75 2.56
C ILE A 195 -1.94 -0.24 4.00
N GLY A 196 -1.29 -1.02 4.88
CA GLY A 196 -1.11 -0.66 6.29
C GLY A 196 -2.11 -1.29 7.24
N GLY A 197 -1.73 -1.33 8.52
CA GLY A 197 -2.49 -1.97 9.60
C GLY A 197 -3.18 -1.00 10.57
N ASP A 198 -3.21 0.29 10.27
CA ASP A 198 -3.88 1.30 11.08
C ASP A 198 -5.39 1.34 10.80
N PRO A 199 -6.21 1.80 11.76
CA PRO A 199 -7.67 1.87 11.58
C PRO A 199 -8.12 2.89 10.53
N ILE A 200 -7.29 3.90 10.26
CA ILE A 200 -7.56 4.97 9.29
C ILE A 200 -6.38 5.01 8.32
N ILE A 201 -6.62 4.50 7.13
CA ILE A 201 -5.67 4.44 6.02
C ILE A 201 -6.20 5.25 4.82
N GLY A 202 -5.30 5.66 3.93
CA GLY A 202 -5.68 6.43 2.75
C GLY A 202 -6.24 5.56 1.63
N THR A 203 -5.55 4.48 1.29
CA THR A 203 -5.95 3.51 0.25
C THR A 203 -6.37 2.21 0.91
N ASN A 204 -7.55 1.69 0.58
CA ASN A 204 -8.11 0.47 1.13
C ASN A 204 -8.05 -0.71 0.14
N PHE A 205 -8.63 -1.87 0.51
CA PHE A 205 -8.66 -3.04 -0.37
C PHE A 205 -9.44 -2.80 -1.66
N ILE A 206 -10.59 -2.12 -1.60
CA ILE A 206 -11.45 -1.87 -2.78
C ILE A 206 -10.69 -1.02 -3.79
N ASP A 207 -10.04 0.05 -3.34
CA ASP A 207 -9.21 0.89 -4.21
C ASP A 207 -8.12 0.09 -4.95
N CYS A 208 -7.48 -0.85 -4.26
CA CYS A 208 -6.45 -1.70 -4.86
C CYS A 208 -7.05 -2.75 -5.82
N LEU A 209 -8.19 -3.33 -5.46
CA LEU A 209 -8.89 -4.32 -6.28
C LEU A 209 -9.39 -3.72 -7.58
N GLU A 210 -9.92 -2.47 -7.56
CA GLU A 210 -10.29 -1.73 -8.78
C GLU A 210 -9.09 -1.55 -9.72
N LEU A 211 -7.93 -1.20 -9.17
CA LEU A 211 -6.71 -1.04 -9.97
C LEU A 211 -6.24 -2.37 -10.57
N PHE A 212 -6.26 -3.46 -9.80
CA PHE A 212 -5.89 -4.78 -10.29
C PHE A 212 -6.87 -5.34 -11.32
N GLU A 213 -8.17 -5.08 -11.19
CA GLU A 213 -9.17 -5.47 -12.20
C GLU A 213 -8.97 -4.74 -13.53
N ALA A 214 -8.50 -3.50 -13.48
CA ALA A 214 -8.18 -2.71 -14.67
C ALA A 214 -6.82 -3.06 -15.29
N ASP A 215 -5.94 -3.75 -14.57
CA ASP A 215 -4.59 -4.11 -15.03
C ASP A 215 -4.62 -5.37 -15.93
N PRO A 216 -4.31 -5.27 -17.22
CA PRO A 216 -4.34 -6.42 -18.12
C PRO A 216 -3.28 -7.48 -17.83
N ASP A 217 -2.23 -7.15 -17.09
CA ASP A 217 -1.16 -8.07 -16.74
C ASP A 217 -1.47 -8.88 -15.48
N THR A 218 -2.32 -8.37 -14.61
CA THR A 218 -2.78 -9.09 -13.41
C THR A 218 -3.80 -10.17 -13.80
N LYS A 219 -3.45 -11.44 -13.59
CA LYS A 219 -4.31 -12.61 -13.89
C LYS A 219 -4.98 -13.19 -12.67
N VAL A 220 -4.45 -12.92 -11.50
CA VAL A 220 -5.01 -13.32 -10.20
C VAL A 220 -4.53 -12.33 -9.14
N VAL A 221 -5.41 -11.98 -8.20
CA VAL A 221 -5.08 -11.11 -7.07
C VAL A 221 -4.99 -11.93 -5.79
N VAL A 222 -3.94 -11.72 -5.02
CA VAL A 222 -3.85 -12.23 -3.64
C VAL A 222 -4.14 -11.10 -2.66
N MET A 223 -5.13 -11.30 -1.80
CA MET A 223 -5.57 -10.36 -0.78
C MET A 223 -5.26 -10.92 0.61
N CYS A 224 -4.36 -10.27 1.36
CA CYS A 224 -3.99 -10.65 2.71
C CYS A 224 -4.59 -9.66 3.72
N GLY A 225 -5.63 -10.11 4.41
CA GLY A 225 -6.30 -9.36 5.48
C GLY A 225 -5.97 -9.91 6.87
N GLU A 226 -6.57 -9.28 7.86
CA GLU A 226 -6.42 -9.64 9.27
C GLU A 226 -7.71 -9.37 10.05
N ILE A 227 -7.72 -9.76 11.32
CA ILE A 227 -8.83 -9.47 12.23
C ILE A 227 -8.98 -7.96 12.47
N GLY A 228 -10.21 -7.54 12.81
CA GLY A 228 -10.57 -6.16 13.12
C GLY A 228 -11.11 -5.38 11.91
N GLY A 229 -11.97 -4.41 12.18
CA GLY A 229 -12.68 -3.67 11.13
C GLY A 229 -13.60 -4.56 10.27
N GLU A 230 -14.09 -4.03 9.18
CA GLU A 230 -15.01 -4.68 8.24
C GLU A 230 -14.56 -4.54 6.78
N ASP A 231 -13.33 -4.07 6.52
CA ASP A 231 -12.87 -3.76 5.17
C ASP A 231 -12.75 -4.99 4.28
N GLU A 232 -12.43 -6.16 4.85
CA GLU A 232 -12.35 -7.41 4.11
C GLU A 232 -13.74 -7.95 3.74
N GLU A 233 -14.75 -7.73 4.60
CA GLU A 233 -16.15 -8.02 4.28
C GLU A 233 -16.65 -7.09 3.16
N GLN A 234 -16.35 -5.78 3.22
CA GLN A 234 -16.68 -4.82 2.15
C GLN A 234 -15.97 -5.16 0.85
N ALA A 235 -14.71 -5.57 0.93
CA ALA A 235 -13.94 -6.05 -0.24
C ALA A 235 -14.57 -7.32 -0.83
N ALA A 236 -15.11 -8.24 -0.01
CA ALA A 236 -15.81 -9.43 -0.49
C ALA A 236 -17.07 -9.07 -1.29
N ASP A 237 -17.86 -8.11 -0.81
CA ASP A 237 -19.03 -7.61 -1.55
C ASP A 237 -18.61 -6.99 -2.88
N PHE A 238 -17.56 -6.16 -2.88
CA PHE A 238 -17.00 -5.56 -4.11
C PHE A 238 -16.53 -6.63 -5.11
N ILE A 239 -15.77 -7.63 -4.66
CA ILE A 239 -15.27 -8.73 -5.50
C ILE A 239 -16.45 -9.44 -6.17
N LYS A 240 -17.47 -9.78 -5.41
CA LYS A 240 -18.65 -10.49 -5.92
C LYS A 240 -19.39 -9.74 -7.01
N GLU A 241 -19.47 -8.42 -6.90
CA GLU A 241 -20.27 -7.57 -7.78
C GLU A 241 -19.50 -7.01 -8.98
N ASN A 242 -18.17 -6.80 -8.85
CA ASN A 242 -17.43 -5.97 -9.78
C ASN A 242 -16.20 -6.65 -10.41
N MET A 243 -15.70 -7.78 -9.87
CA MET A 243 -14.46 -8.39 -10.35
C MET A 243 -14.72 -9.61 -11.24
N THR A 244 -13.93 -9.69 -12.31
CA THR A 244 -13.78 -10.88 -13.16
C THR A 244 -12.42 -11.56 -12.95
N THR A 245 -11.43 -10.79 -12.54
CA THR A 245 -10.10 -11.30 -12.13
C THR A 245 -10.24 -12.14 -10.86
N PRO A 246 -9.78 -13.40 -10.85
CA PRO A 246 -9.85 -14.26 -9.68
C PRO A 246 -9.12 -13.66 -8.47
N VAL A 247 -9.71 -13.82 -7.28
CA VAL A 247 -9.09 -13.41 -6.02
C VAL A 247 -8.83 -14.62 -5.14
N VAL A 248 -7.66 -14.66 -4.51
CA VAL A 248 -7.28 -15.64 -3.48
C VAL A 248 -7.05 -14.91 -2.18
N GLY A 249 -7.72 -15.34 -1.11
CA GLY A 249 -7.68 -14.70 0.20
C GLY A 249 -6.77 -15.41 1.21
N PHE A 250 -6.22 -14.62 2.13
CA PHE A 250 -5.63 -15.10 3.38
C PHE A 250 -6.03 -14.15 4.52
N ILE A 251 -6.54 -14.69 5.62
CA ILE A 251 -6.92 -13.89 6.80
C ILE A 251 -6.09 -14.34 8.01
N ALA A 252 -5.29 -13.41 8.53
CA ALA A 252 -4.50 -13.61 9.74
C ALA A 252 -5.34 -13.46 11.02
N GLY A 253 -4.84 -14.04 12.12
CA GLY A 253 -5.44 -13.86 13.43
C GLY A 253 -6.54 -14.87 13.78
N ARG A 254 -6.63 -16.04 13.11
CA ARG A 254 -7.63 -17.07 13.35
C ARG A 254 -7.72 -17.54 14.82
N THR A 255 -6.61 -17.46 15.56
CA THR A 255 -6.51 -17.87 16.97
C THR A 255 -6.42 -16.69 17.95
N ALA A 256 -6.66 -15.48 17.44
CA ALA A 256 -6.58 -14.28 18.27
C ALA A 256 -7.70 -14.24 19.32
N PRO A 257 -7.38 -14.00 20.60
CA PRO A 257 -8.39 -13.87 21.64
C PRO A 257 -9.17 -12.57 21.48
N PRO A 258 -10.50 -12.56 21.73
CA PRO A 258 -11.32 -11.36 21.68
C PRO A 258 -10.78 -10.25 22.60
N GLY A 259 -10.89 -8.99 22.19
CA GLY A 259 -10.51 -7.81 22.96
C GLY A 259 -9.01 -7.59 23.12
N LYS A 260 -8.16 -8.41 22.50
CA LYS A 260 -6.70 -8.22 22.50
C LYS A 260 -6.24 -7.70 21.15
N ARG A 261 -5.47 -6.60 21.16
CA ARG A 261 -4.79 -6.08 19.97
C ARG A 261 -3.65 -7.01 19.55
N MET A 262 -3.61 -7.37 18.27
CA MET A 262 -2.67 -8.34 17.71
C MET A 262 -1.70 -7.68 16.72
N GLY A 263 -0.72 -6.95 17.23
CA GLY A 263 0.26 -6.23 16.42
C GLY A 263 -0.24 -4.87 15.98
N HIS A 264 -0.97 -4.79 14.88
CA HIS A 264 -1.50 -3.54 14.34
C HIS A 264 -2.57 -2.89 15.21
N ALA A 265 -2.70 -1.58 15.12
CA ALA A 265 -3.69 -0.82 15.90
C ALA A 265 -5.13 -1.19 15.51
N GLY A 266 -5.37 -1.53 14.24
CA GLY A 266 -6.67 -2.01 13.73
C GLY A 266 -6.96 -3.48 14.02
N ALA A 267 -5.95 -4.30 14.32
CA ALA A 267 -6.09 -5.76 14.50
C ALA A 267 -6.62 -6.13 15.89
N ILE A 268 -7.89 -5.84 16.13
CA ILE A 268 -8.61 -6.16 17.37
C ILE A 268 -10.04 -6.64 17.07
N VAL A 269 -10.43 -7.79 17.61
CA VAL A 269 -11.81 -8.27 17.52
C VAL A 269 -12.64 -7.56 18.58
N SER A 270 -13.67 -6.81 18.17
CA SER A 270 -14.62 -6.19 19.07
C SER A 270 -15.53 -7.25 19.72
N GLY A 271 -16.05 -6.95 20.93
CA GLY A 271 -16.91 -7.90 21.66
C GLY A 271 -18.28 -8.18 21.02
N THR A 272 -18.61 -7.54 19.88
CA THR A 272 -19.85 -7.71 19.13
C THR A 272 -19.83 -8.87 18.12
N GLY A 273 -18.68 -9.52 17.95
CA GLY A 273 -18.53 -10.65 17.01
C GLY A 273 -18.22 -10.26 15.56
N THR A 274 -18.21 -8.98 15.22
CA THR A 274 -17.74 -8.48 13.92
C THR A 274 -16.22 -8.34 13.88
N GLY A 275 -15.64 -8.42 12.68
CA GLY A 275 -14.18 -8.31 12.47
C GLY A 275 -13.39 -9.54 12.95
N THR A 276 -14.05 -10.69 13.12
CA THR A 276 -13.36 -11.96 13.41
C THR A 276 -12.74 -12.53 12.14
N ALA A 277 -11.69 -13.36 12.27
CA ALA A 277 -11.17 -14.07 11.12
C ALA A 277 -12.25 -14.94 10.44
N GLN A 278 -13.14 -15.55 11.22
CA GLN A 278 -14.20 -16.41 10.72
C GLN A 278 -15.25 -15.65 9.90
N SER A 279 -15.68 -14.45 10.36
CA SER A 279 -16.64 -13.62 9.59
C SER A 279 -16.05 -13.21 8.25
N LYS A 280 -14.78 -12.76 8.24
CA LYS A 280 -14.07 -12.33 7.03
C LYS A 280 -13.86 -13.49 6.04
N ILE A 281 -13.41 -14.64 6.53
CA ILE A 281 -13.25 -15.85 5.72
C ILE A 281 -14.57 -16.23 5.08
N LYS A 282 -15.65 -16.28 5.87
CA LYS A 282 -16.96 -16.61 5.36
C LYS A 282 -17.44 -15.63 4.30
N ALA A 283 -17.28 -14.33 4.52
CA ALA A 283 -17.67 -13.31 3.53
C ALA A 283 -16.91 -13.48 2.20
N LEU A 284 -15.60 -13.70 2.27
CA LEU A 284 -14.77 -13.96 1.08
C LEU A 284 -15.19 -15.26 0.36
N GLU A 285 -15.42 -16.35 1.09
CA GLU A 285 -15.88 -17.62 0.50
C GLU A 285 -17.28 -17.48 -0.14
N ASP A 286 -18.20 -16.76 0.49
CA ASP A 286 -19.54 -16.45 -0.05
C ASP A 286 -19.46 -15.56 -1.31
N ALA A 287 -18.37 -14.83 -1.48
CA ALA A 287 -18.05 -14.06 -2.70
C ALA A 287 -17.28 -14.88 -3.77
N GLY A 288 -17.03 -16.17 -3.54
CA GLY A 288 -16.32 -17.05 -4.48
C GLY A 288 -14.79 -17.01 -4.37
N VAL A 289 -14.24 -16.33 -3.36
CA VAL A 289 -12.81 -16.25 -3.10
C VAL A 289 -12.31 -17.54 -2.45
N SER A 290 -11.24 -18.14 -2.98
CA SER A 290 -10.55 -19.26 -2.35
C SER A 290 -9.67 -18.77 -1.22
N VAL A 291 -9.98 -19.12 0.05
CA VAL A 291 -9.23 -18.65 1.22
C VAL A 291 -8.28 -19.72 1.75
N GLY A 292 -6.97 -19.45 1.68
CA GLY A 292 -5.93 -20.33 2.24
C GLY A 292 -5.96 -20.34 3.78
N GLN A 293 -5.68 -21.49 4.38
CA GLN A 293 -5.51 -21.64 5.84
C GLN A 293 -4.10 -21.27 6.28
N THR A 294 -3.16 -21.43 5.36
CA THR A 294 -1.75 -21.09 5.52
C THR A 294 -1.25 -20.27 4.33
N PRO A 295 -0.18 -19.49 4.48
CA PRO A 295 0.43 -18.78 3.34
C PRO A 295 0.87 -19.72 2.20
N SER A 296 1.18 -20.97 2.47
CA SER A 296 1.53 -21.97 1.45
C SER A 296 0.31 -22.37 0.63
N GLU A 297 -0.86 -22.58 1.25
CA GLU A 297 -2.11 -22.90 0.55
C GLU A 297 -2.57 -21.77 -0.39
N VAL A 298 -2.23 -20.51 -0.08
CA VAL A 298 -2.48 -19.39 -1.00
C VAL A 298 -1.84 -19.66 -2.35
N THR A 299 -0.58 -20.09 -2.36
CA THR A 299 0.14 -20.44 -3.60
C THR A 299 -0.54 -21.56 -4.36
N ASP A 300 -1.04 -22.59 -3.66
CA ASP A 300 -1.74 -23.71 -4.29
C ASP A 300 -3.10 -23.30 -4.89
N HIS A 301 -3.77 -22.32 -4.26
CA HIS A 301 -4.98 -21.74 -4.83
C HIS A 301 -4.68 -20.87 -6.06
N VAL A 302 -3.63 -20.05 -6.03
CA VAL A 302 -3.19 -19.22 -7.17
C VAL A 302 -2.90 -20.08 -8.41
N LYS A 303 -2.20 -21.22 -8.24
CA LYS A 303 -1.89 -22.17 -9.33
C LYS A 303 -3.12 -22.72 -10.10
N LYS A 304 -4.31 -22.66 -9.49
CA LYS A 304 -5.54 -23.15 -10.15
C LYS A 304 -6.09 -22.17 -11.17
N PHE A 305 -5.64 -20.92 -11.15
CA PHE A 305 -6.10 -19.85 -12.02
C PHE A 305 -5.07 -19.46 -13.09
N LEU A 306 -3.85 -19.99 -13.00
CA LEU A 306 -2.76 -19.78 -13.96
C LEU A 306 -2.38 -21.07 -14.70
#